data_543bedcd3dd99d2400acc00fd608b501
#
_entry.id   543bedcd3dd99d2400acc00fd608b501
#
_cell.length_a   1.000
_cell.length_b   1.000
_cell.length_c   1.000
_cell.angle_alpha   90.00
_cell.angle_beta   90.00
_cell.angle_gamma   90.00
#
_symmetry.space_group_name_H-M   'P 1'
#
loop_
_entity.id
_entity.type
_entity.pdbx_description
1 polymer ?
#
loop_
_entity_poly.entity_id
_entity_poly.type
_entity_poly.pdbx_seq_one_letter_code
_entity_poly.pdbx_strand_id
1 'polypeptide(L)'
;MKFQMIHENYNVRDLDRSLAFYEKALGLKEKRRTVAKDGSFIIVYVGNETTDFELELTWMRDFDRDYDLGDCEFHLAFRTADFD
;
A
#
# COMPACT_ATOMS: atom_id res chain seq x y z
N MET A 1 -27.51 8.58 2.14
CA MET A 1 -26.23 8.45 1.42
C MET A 1 -25.31 7.52 2.21
N LYS A 2 -24.71 6.58 1.53
CA LYS A 2 -23.79 5.61 2.16
C LYS A 2 -22.43 5.70 1.50
N PHE A 3 -21.36 5.58 2.31
CA PHE A 3 -19.99 5.60 1.81
C PHE A 3 -19.32 4.29 2.12
N GLN A 4 -18.55 3.80 1.17
CA GLN A 4 -17.73 2.61 1.33
C GLN A 4 -16.25 3.02 1.29
N MET A 5 -15.48 2.56 2.28
CA MET A 5 -14.03 2.78 2.30
C MET A 5 -13.41 1.84 1.27
N ILE A 6 -12.65 2.39 0.33
CA ILE A 6 -12.10 1.59 -0.77
C ILE A 6 -10.59 1.44 -0.73
N HIS A 7 -9.84 2.48 -0.37
CA HIS A 7 -8.39 2.33 -0.24
C HIS A 7 -7.78 3.42 0.62
N GLU A 8 -6.56 3.16 1.06
CA GLU A 8 -5.63 4.13 1.63
C GLU A 8 -4.33 4.05 0.85
N ASN A 9 -3.61 5.17 0.71
CA ASN A 9 -2.35 5.22 -0.02
C ASN A 9 -1.18 5.46 0.91
N TYR A 10 -0.10 4.70 0.70
CA TYR A 10 1.22 4.99 1.25
C TYR A 10 2.19 5.16 0.08
N ASN A 11 2.89 6.30 0.06
CA ASN A 11 4.01 6.48 -0.85
C ASN A 11 5.22 5.72 -0.32
N VAL A 12 5.91 5.00 -1.20
CA VAL A 12 7.04 4.15 -0.82
C VAL A 12 8.24 4.46 -1.72
N ARG A 13 9.44 4.33 -1.18
CA ARG A 13 10.67 4.57 -1.93
C ARG A 13 11.19 3.34 -2.66
N ASP A 14 10.95 2.17 -2.09
CA ASP A 14 11.37 0.88 -2.66
C ASP A 14 10.13 0.01 -2.81
N LEU A 15 9.55 0.04 -4.01
CA LEU A 15 8.29 -0.64 -4.27
C LEU A 15 8.40 -2.16 -4.09
N ASP A 16 9.46 -2.76 -4.63
CA ASP A 16 9.61 -4.22 -4.56
C ASP A 16 9.77 -4.69 -3.11
N ARG A 17 10.51 -3.94 -2.32
CA ARG A 17 10.69 -4.25 -0.90
C ARG A 17 9.38 -4.11 -0.14
N SER A 18 8.60 -3.08 -0.43
CA SER A 18 7.29 -2.88 0.20
C SER A 18 6.32 -3.98 -0.17
N LEU A 19 6.26 -4.35 -1.46
CA LEU A 19 5.39 -5.44 -1.92
C LEU A 19 5.75 -6.76 -1.22
N ALA A 20 7.04 -7.07 -1.12
CA ALA A 20 7.50 -8.27 -0.45
C ALA A 20 7.14 -8.27 1.03
N PHE A 21 7.27 -7.12 1.69
CA PHE A 21 6.90 -6.99 3.10
C PHE A 21 5.42 -7.25 3.33
N TYR A 22 4.55 -6.58 2.57
CA TYR A 22 3.10 -6.72 2.79
C TYR A 22 2.60 -8.12 2.44
N GLU A 23 3.18 -8.78 1.46
CA GLU A 23 2.82 -10.16 1.15
C GLU A 23 3.29 -11.11 2.25
N LYS A 24 4.56 -11.01 2.65
CA LYS A 24 5.15 -11.93 3.62
C LYS A 24 4.57 -11.75 5.03
N ALA A 25 4.43 -10.50 5.46
CA ALA A 25 4.00 -10.21 6.83
C ALA A 25 2.50 -10.30 7.01
N LEU A 26 1.72 -9.89 6.00
CA LEU A 26 0.28 -9.69 6.15
C LEU A 26 -0.56 -10.43 5.10
N GLY A 27 0.07 -11.13 4.16
CA GLY A 27 -0.64 -11.85 3.14
C GLY A 27 -1.37 -10.97 2.13
N LEU A 28 -0.93 -9.72 1.98
CA LEU A 28 -1.52 -8.80 1.02
C LEU A 28 -0.82 -8.94 -0.32
N LYS A 29 -1.55 -9.38 -1.32
CA LYS A 29 -1.01 -9.64 -2.66
C LYS A 29 -1.43 -8.56 -3.63
N GLU A 30 -0.64 -8.37 -4.67
CA GLU A 30 -0.99 -7.43 -5.73
C GLU A 30 -2.29 -7.86 -6.41
N LYS A 31 -3.24 -6.94 -6.50
CA LYS A 31 -4.51 -7.15 -7.19
C LYS A 31 -4.53 -6.48 -8.56
N ARG A 32 -3.91 -5.31 -8.67
CA ARG A 32 -3.83 -4.54 -9.90
C ARG A 32 -2.76 -3.47 -9.75
N ARG A 33 -2.33 -2.91 -10.88
CA ARG A 33 -1.39 -1.78 -10.86
C ARG A 33 -1.65 -0.83 -12.01
N THR A 34 -1.23 0.41 -11.80
CA THR A 34 -1.23 1.46 -12.80
C THR A 34 0.20 1.96 -12.96
N VAL A 35 0.68 2.02 -14.20
CA VAL A 35 2.01 2.52 -14.52
C VAL A 35 1.86 3.74 -15.41
N ALA A 36 2.51 4.85 -15.05
CA ALA A 36 2.50 6.04 -15.88
C ALA A 36 3.17 5.73 -17.24
N LYS A 37 2.65 6.33 -18.31
CA LYS A 37 3.18 6.10 -19.65
C LYS A 37 4.66 6.45 -19.77
N ASP A 38 5.09 7.50 -19.06
CA ASP A 38 6.48 7.96 -19.06
C ASP A 38 7.32 7.30 -17.96
N GLY A 39 6.74 6.38 -17.18
CA GLY A 39 7.43 5.69 -16.08
C GLY A 39 7.58 6.53 -14.82
N SER A 40 6.94 7.70 -14.75
CA SER A 40 7.14 8.62 -13.63
C SER A 40 6.54 8.14 -12.30
N PHE A 41 5.56 7.23 -12.36
CA PHE A 41 5.02 6.63 -11.15
C PHE A 41 4.50 5.22 -11.43
N ILE A 42 4.42 4.45 -10.36
CA ILE A 42 3.76 3.14 -10.34
C ILE A 42 2.87 3.10 -9.10
N ILE A 43 1.62 2.72 -9.28
CA ILE A 43 0.68 2.51 -8.18
C ILE A 43 0.29 1.05 -8.18
N VAL A 44 0.51 0.36 -7.05
CA VAL A 44 0.15 -1.05 -6.89
C VAL A 44 -0.89 -1.15 -5.78
N TYR A 45 -1.98 -1.82 -6.07
CA TYR A 45 -3.03 -2.09 -5.09
C TYR A 45 -2.85 -3.49 -4.54
N VAL A 46 -2.65 -3.60 -3.24
CA VAL A 46 -2.52 -4.90 -2.58
C VAL A 46 -3.71 -5.13 -1.66
N GLY A 47 -4.09 -6.38 -1.50
CA GLY A 47 -5.22 -6.76 -0.68
C GLY A 47 -5.31 -8.26 -0.50
N ASN A 48 -6.38 -8.69 0.13
CA ASN A 48 -6.66 -10.11 0.34
C ASN A 48 -8.15 -10.38 0.10
N GLU A 49 -8.60 -11.59 0.43
CA GLU A 49 -9.97 -12.01 0.16
C GLU A 49 -10.92 -11.76 1.33
N THR A 50 -10.41 -11.27 2.46
CA THR A 50 -11.25 -11.05 3.64
C THR A 50 -11.94 -9.70 3.64
N THR A 51 -11.49 -8.76 2.80
CA THR A 51 -12.11 -7.45 2.64
C THR A 51 -11.85 -6.91 1.25
N ASP A 52 -12.74 -6.04 0.78
CA ASP A 52 -12.56 -5.34 -0.50
C ASP A 52 -11.66 -4.11 -0.39
N PHE A 53 -11.38 -3.67 0.83
CA PHE A 53 -10.50 -2.52 1.06
C PHE A 53 -9.08 -2.86 0.59
N GLU A 54 -8.46 -1.92 -0.14
CA GLU A 54 -7.12 -2.13 -0.71
C GLU A 54 -6.14 -1.13 -0.13
N LEU A 55 -4.89 -1.55 0.04
CA LEU A 55 -3.79 -0.64 0.34
C LEU A 55 -3.11 -0.28 -0.97
N GLU A 56 -3.05 1.02 -1.26
CA GLU A 56 -2.42 1.56 -2.46
C GLU A 56 -0.99 1.94 -2.12
N LEU A 57 -0.02 1.38 -2.83
CA LEU A 57 1.40 1.69 -2.68
C LEU A 57 1.83 2.47 -3.91
N THR A 58 2.25 3.71 -3.72
CA THR A 58 2.66 4.59 -4.80
C THR A 58 4.17 4.80 -4.78
N TRP A 59 4.82 4.51 -5.90
CA TRP A 59 6.23 4.77 -6.11
C TRP A 59 6.38 5.91 -7.14
N MET A 60 7.22 6.90 -6.79
CA MET A 60 7.50 8.07 -7.63
C MET A 60 8.95 8.04 -8.06
N ARG A 61 9.21 7.90 -9.37
CA ARG A 61 10.56 7.79 -9.92
C ARG A 61 11.47 8.95 -9.51
N ASP A 62 10.94 10.17 -9.54
CA ASP A 62 11.75 11.39 -9.38
C ASP A 62 11.78 11.90 -7.95
N PHE A 63 11.21 11.16 -7.00
CA PHE A 63 11.28 11.48 -5.58
C PHE A 63 12.51 10.80 -4.99
N ASP A 64 13.52 11.58 -4.61
CA ASP A 64 14.86 11.07 -4.29
C ASP A 64 15.30 11.27 -2.85
N ARG A 65 14.37 11.46 -1.94
CA ARG A 65 14.64 11.60 -0.50
C ARG A 65 13.67 10.75 0.31
N ASP A 66 13.93 10.65 1.62
CA ASP A 66 12.99 9.98 2.51
C ASP A 66 11.72 10.80 2.65
N TYR A 67 10.58 10.14 2.79
CA TYR A 67 9.34 10.81 3.06
C TYR A 67 9.32 11.34 4.49
N ASP A 68 8.90 12.59 4.64
CA ASP A 68 8.72 13.20 5.94
C ASP A 68 7.31 12.85 6.44
N LEU A 69 7.23 12.00 7.43
CA LEU A 69 5.95 11.55 7.99
C LEU A 69 5.49 12.41 9.17
N GLY A 70 6.22 13.51 9.46
CA GLY A 70 5.92 14.35 10.59
C GLY A 70 6.06 13.57 11.89
N ASP A 71 5.09 13.72 12.79
CA ASP A 71 5.09 12.98 14.06
C ASP A 71 4.55 11.56 13.91
N CYS A 72 4.12 11.18 12.69
CA CYS A 72 3.63 9.85 12.37
C CYS A 72 2.48 9.40 13.29
N GLU A 73 1.50 10.29 13.48
CA GLU A 73 0.38 10.06 14.39
C GLU A 73 -0.79 9.34 13.71
N PHE A 74 -0.49 8.45 12.79
CA PHE A 74 -1.48 7.64 12.09
C PHE A 74 -1.03 6.18 12.09
N HIS A 75 -1.97 5.29 11.86
CA HIS A 75 -1.66 3.86 11.79
C HIS A 75 -2.69 3.12 10.95
N LEU A 76 -2.30 1.94 10.50
CA LEU A 76 -3.18 0.99 9.82
C LEU A 76 -3.29 -0.24 10.71
N ALA A 77 -4.50 -0.63 11.04
CA ALA A 77 -4.76 -1.71 11.97
C ALA A 77 -5.31 -2.94 11.26
N PHE A 78 -4.85 -4.09 11.69
CA PHE A 78 -5.34 -5.38 11.22
C PHE A 78 -5.85 -6.19 12.40
N ARG A 79 -6.83 -7.03 12.14
CA ARG A 79 -7.33 -7.99 13.13
C ARG A 79 -7.02 -9.40 12.64
N THR A 80 -6.53 -10.21 13.55
CA THR A 80 -6.40 -11.64 13.30
C THR A 80 -6.91 -12.42 14.52
N ALA A 81 -7.55 -13.53 14.25
CA ALA A 81 -7.95 -14.47 15.31
C ALA A 81 -6.91 -15.58 15.49
N ASP A 82 -5.94 -15.65 14.60
CA ASP A 82 -4.93 -16.70 14.52
C ASP A 82 -3.56 -16.08 14.78
N PHE A 83 -3.20 -15.99 16.05
CA PHE A 83 -1.90 -15.48 16.45
C PHE A 83 -1.25 -16.37 17.49
N ASP A 84 0.05 -16.53 17.33
CA ASP A 84 0.88 -17.33 18.24
C ASP A 84 2.02 -16.49 18.80
#